data_cc259cd85c18cf7e02354c67899ec025
#
_entry.id   cc259cd85c18cf7e02354c67899ec025
#
_cell.length_a   1.000
_cell.length_b   1.000
_cell.length_c   1.000
_cell.angle_alpha   90.00
_cell.angle_beta   90.00
_cell.angle_gamma   90.00
#
_symmetry.space_group_name_H-M   'P 1'
#
loop_
_entity.id
_entity.type
_entity.pdbx_description
1 polymer ?
#
loop_
_entity_poly.entity_id
_entity_poly.type
_entity_poly.pdbx_seq_one_letter_code
_entity_poly.pdbx_strand_id
1 'polypeptide(L)'
;MVAHYGVWLAGLTQLPIQTFHLNDDPSSYSNSYLLTDSNLNTAKGLVWTSISLLTPAMYSSLAELALKCYHRVPGQGPVAVSLGNACVMALAQSGLPGIAHLSRLRQRVKQTSTQALIGSHIKKASRELGVTPAEIEDMAVPTCGLVAGRARFELGEYRAELLLTGGKAEVQWAKDGKQLKSAPAALKQSHAAELKDLREAQTLAQQTLTAQRERLDRSFVEGRQLPLAWFEQYYLEHGLLGYLTRQLIWRFHQPDGSHTDALWLNEAWHDAQGQPLPPLTTAVRVQLWHPVLAPTNEVQAWRKLLEDRQLRQPLKQAFRELYLLTPPEERTGTYSNRMAAHVLRQHQFNSLAKLRGWRYSLLGAYDKGYDSDSATLPVPGHDLEAEFWVSEVNADDAFNATGIWNYVSTDQVRFVNNHGPVPLTEVPPLVFSEVMRDVDLFVGVGSVGNDPQWRDNGGLPAYRNYWESYSFGELGKWPKTASWLWSGWCPA
;
A
#
# COMPACT_ATOMS: atom_id res chain seq x y z
N MET A 1 27.26 11.32 26.07
CA MET A 1 27.20 11.83 24.67
C MET A 1 26.03 11.22 23.91
N VAL A 2 25.97 9.89 23.71
CA VAL A 2 24.86 9.21 22.97
C VAL A 2 23.47 9.57 23.49
N ALA A 3 23.26 9.50 24.82
CA ALA A 3 21.98 9.86 25.43
C ALA A 3 21.55 11.30 25.17
N HIS A 4 22.49 12.25 25.17
CA HIS A 4 22.20 13.66 24.87
C HIS A 4 21.79 13.86 23.41
N TYR A 5 22.41 13.14 22.46
CA TYR A 5 22.01 13.17 21.07
C TYR A 5 20.60 12.63 20.87
N GLY A 6 20.25 11.53 21.55
CA GLY A 6 18.91 10.95 21.50
C GLY A 6 17.84 11.94 21.99
N VAL A 7 18.06 12.57 23.13
CA VAL A 7 17.15 13.58 23.69
C VAL A 7 17.02 14.79 22.75
N TRP A 8 18.12 15.26 22.19
CA TRP A 8 18.12 16.37 21.26
C TRP A 8 17.36 16.06 19.96
N LEU A 9 17.60 14.89 19.35
CA LEU A 9 16.84 14.45 18.16
C LEU A 9 15.35 14.31 18.44
N ALA A 10 14.98 13.71 19.57
CA ALA A 10 13.60 13.63 19.99
C ALA A 10 12.98 15.02 20.20
N GLY A 11 13.72 15.95 20.78
CA GLY A 11 13.31 17.35 20.95
C GLY A 11 13.01 18.04 19.62
N LEU A 12 13.84 17.85 18.60
CA LEU A 12 13.61 18.42 17.27
C LEU A 12 12.31 17.90 16.62
N THR A 13 11.93 16.66 16.87
CA THR A 13 10.67 16.12 16.35
C THR A 13 9.44 16.76 16.98
N GLN A 14 9.58 17.33 18.18
CA GLN A 14 8.48 17.97 18.92
C GLN A 14 8.34 19.46 18.60
N LEU A 15 9.32 20.11 17.94
CA LEU A 15 9.23 21.53 17.60
C LEU A 15 8.00 21.82 16.74
N PRO A 16 7.18 22.84 17.05
CA PRO A 16 6.06 23.21 16.19
C PRO A 16 6.58 23.89 14.91
N ILE A 17 5.84 23.72 13.81
CA ILE A 17 6.02 24.54 12.62
C ILE A 17 5.39 25.90 12.94
N GLN A 18 6.20 26.96 12.90
CA GLN A 18 5.75 28.31 13.17
C GLN A 18 5.43 29.03 11.86
N THR A 19 4.26 29.65 11.80
CA THR A 19 3.84 30.45 10.64
C THR A 19 3.87 31.94 11.03
N PHE A 20 4.59 32.73 10.24
CA PHE A 20 4.69 34.17 10.41
C PHE A 20 3.95 34.85 9.26
N HIS A 21 3.06 35.78 9.60
CA HIS A 21 2.38 36.63 8.64
C HIS A 21 3.13 37.95 8.50
N LEU A 22 3.24 38.47 7.27
CA LEU A 22 4.02 39.69 7.00
C LEU A 22 3.35 40.94 7.57
N ASN A 23 2.01 40.90 7.71
CA ASN A 23 1.18 41.94 8.36
C ASN A 23 0.16 41.22 9.24
N ASP A 24 -0.51 41.93 10.16
CA ASP A 24 -1.58 41.40 11.02
C ASP A 24 -2.83 40.91 10.25
N ASP A 25 -2.80 40.91 8.93
CA ASP A 25 -3.86 40.44 8.06
C ASP A 25 -3.62 38.95 7.71
N PRO A 26 -4.55 38.02 8.07
CA PRO A 26 -4.45 36.60 7.73
C PRO A 26 -4.44 36.30 6.23
N SER A 27 -4.86 37.23 5.37
CA SER A 27 -4.77 37.12 3.90
C SER A 27 -3.39 37.52 3.34
N SER A 28 -2.50 38.08 4.17
CA SER A 28 -1.16 38.48 3.76
C SER A 28 -0.23 37.29 3.54
N TYR A 29 0.86 37.52 2.81
CA TYR A 29 1.89 36.52 2.54
C TYR A 29 2.43 35.94 3.85
N SER A 30 2.35 34.61 4.00
CA SER A 30 2.78 33.91 5.21
C SER A 30 3.93 32.94 4.89
N ASN A 31 4.94 32.89 5.76
CA ASN A 31 6.03 31.93 5.70
C ASN A 31 6.02 31.03 6.92
N SER A 32 6.18 29.72 6.67
CA SER A 32 6.22 28.72 7.74
C SER A 32 7.64 28.13 7.86
N TYR A 33 8.14 28.08 9.09
CA TYR A 33 9.50 27.61 9.39
C TYR A 33 9.47 26.58 10.50
N LEU A 34 10.34 25.57 10.40
CA LEU A 34 10.65 24.65 11.50
C LEU A 34 11.79 25.23 12.38
N LEU A 35 12.80 25.78 11.73
CA LEU A 35 13.98 26.39 12.34
C LEU A 35 14.42 27.59 11.48
N THR A 36 15.11 28.55 12.10
CA THR A 36 15.81 29.60 11.36
C THR A 36 16.97 29.00 10.55
N ASP A 37 17.46 29.66 9.51
CA ASP A 37 18.51 29.15 8.63
C ASP A 37 19.80 28.80 9.39
N SER A 38 20.22 29.63 10.37
CA SER A 38 21.38 29.35 11.21
C SER A 38 21.19 28.05 12.03
N ASN A 39 20.03 27.90 12.68
CA ASN A 39 19.71 26.71 13.47
C ASN A 39 19.52 25.50 12.58
N LEU A 40 19.00 25.66 11.36
CA LEU A 40 18.85 24.60 10.36
C LEU A 40 20.24 24.04 9.97
N ASN A 41 21.22 24.90 9.71
CA ASN A 41 22.59 24.48 9.38
C ASN A 41 23.27 23.78 10.56
N THR A 42 23.08 24.28 11.78
CA THR A 42 23.58 23.64 13.00
C THR A 42 22.94 22.25 13.17
N ALA A 43 21.61 22.13 13.02
CA ALA A 43 20.89 20.86 13.10
C ALA A 43 21.38 19.84 12.05
N LYS A 44 21.63 20.28 10.82
CA LYS A 44 22.25 19.44 9.77
C LYS A 44 23.60 18.90 10.19
N GLY A 45 24.49 19.78 10.67
CA GLY A 45 25.82 19.39 11.16
C GLY A 45 25.76 18.36 12.27
N LEU A 46 24.84 18.54 13.23
CA LEU A 46 24.62 17.59 14.32
C LEU A 46 24.07 16.25 13.83
N VAL A 47 23.14 16.24 12.87
CA VAL A 47 22.66 15.00 12.24
C VAL A 47 23.81 14.24 11.58
N TRP A 48 24.69 14.92 10.86
CA TRP A 48 25.83 14.28 10.21
C TRP A 48 26.84 13.70 11.20
N THR A 49 27.13 14.40 12.28
CA THR A 49 28.06 13.92 13.31
C THR A 49 27.48 12.79 14.17
N SER A 50 26.16 12.63 14.19
CA SER A 50 25.49 11.56 14.95
C SER A 50 25.57 10.19 14.28
N ILE A 51 25.93 10.08 13.00
CA ILE A 51 25.86 8.82 12.21
C ILE A 51 26.55 7.64 12.91
N SER A 52 27.75 7.89 13.47
CA SER A 52 28.51 6.85 14.19
C SER A 52 27.97 6.54 15.59
N LEU A 53 27.00 7.30 16.09
CA LEU A 53 26.45 7.22 17.44
C LEU A 53 24.99 6.74 17.45
N LEU A 54 24.41 6.43 16.28
CA LEU A 54 22.99 6.11 16.16
C LEU A 54 22.61 4.82 16.89
N THR A 55 21.53 4.92 17.63
CA THR A 55 20.88 3.78 18.32
C THR A 55 19.51 3.49 17.67
N PRO A 56 18.90 2.33 17.92
CA PRO A 56 17.57 2.01 17.38
C PRO A 56 16.51 3.10 17.61
N ALA A 57 16.49 3.73 18.79
CA ALA A 57 15.57 4.83 19.09
C ALA A 57 15.84 6.07 18.21
N MET A 58 17.11 6.36 17.94
CA MET A 58 17.50 7.51 17.12
C MET A 58 17.12 7.34 15.64
N TYR A 59 17.11 6.12 15.10
CA TYR A 59 16.62 5.87 13.74
C TYR A 59 15.17 6.30 13.57
N SER A 60 14.32 5.98 14.55
CA SER A 60 12.92 6.41 14.55
C SER A 60 12.81 7.94 14.60
N SER A 61 13.58 8.60 15.49
CA SER A 61 13.59 10.06 15.60
C SER A 61 14.05 10.73 14.30
N LEU A 62 15.10 10.22 13.64
CA LEU A 62 15.56 10.73 12.35
C LEU A 62 14.49 10.58 11.25
N ALA A 63 13.80 9.44 11.20
CA ALA A 63 12.73 9.21 10.22
C ALA A 63 11.55 10.16 10.45
N GLU A 64 11.12 10.36 11.70
CA GLU A 64 10.05 11.30 12.05
C GLU A 64 10.45 12.76 11.78
N LEU A 65 11.69 13.12 12.10
CA LEU A 65 12.22 14.46 11.79
C LEU A 65 12.23 14.69 10.27
N ALA A 66 12.70 13.70 9.49
CA ALA A 66 12.69 13.79 8.03
C ALA A 66 11.25 13.98 7.49
N LEU A 67 10.29 13.19 7.98
CA LEU A 67 8.89 13.31 7.58
C LEU A 67 8.35 14.70 7.86
N LYS A 68 8.67 15.27 9.02
CA LYS A 68 8.26 16.61 9.41
C LYS A 68 8.92 17.69 8.52
N CYS A 69 10.20 17.54 8.21
CA CYS A 69 10.93 18.44 7.30
C CYS A 69 10.33 18.46 5.89
N TYR A 70 9.77 17.34 5.44
CA TYR A 70 9.09 17.22 4.15
C TYR A 70 7.61 17.62 4.20
N HIS A 71 7.09 18.03 5.36
CA HIS A 71 5.72 18.54 5.45
C HIS A 71 5.56 19.74 4.51
N ARG A 72 4.53 19.68 3.65
CA ARG A 72 4.29 20.71 2.63
C ARG A 72 3.34 21.78 3.15
N VAL A 73 3.78 23.01 3.07
CA VAL A 73 2.95 24.20 3.34
C VAL A 73 2.43 24.73 2.01
N PRO A 74 1.11 24.94 1.85
CA PRO A 74 0.54 25.53 0.64
C PRO A 74 1.23 26.83 0.26
N GLY A 75 1.58 27.00 -1.03
CA GLY A 75 2.25 28.20 -1.53
C GLY A 75 3.76 28.28 -1.27
N GLN A 76 4.29 27.56 -0.28
CA GLN A 76 5.73 27.61 0.09
C GLN A 76 6.50 26.35 -0.30
N GLY A 77 5.85 25.16 -0.26
CA GLY A 77 6.51 23.87 -0.44
C GLY A 77 6.93 23.21 0.89
N PRO A 78 7.94 22.33 0.90
CA PRO A 78 8.38 21.64 2.12
C PRO A 78 9.07 22.59 3.11
N VAL A 79 8.85 22.37 4.41
CA VAL A 79 9.32 23.28 5.49
C VAL A 79 10.83 23.34 5.63
N ALA A 80 11.56 22.21 5.47
CA ALA A 80 13.00 22.14 5.73
C ALA A 80 13.69 21.03 4.92
N VAL A 81 13.62 21.08 3.59
CA VAL A 81 14.14 20.02 2.67
C VAL A 81 15.57 19.63 2.98
N SER A 82 16.45 20.62 3.25
CA SER A 82 17.88 20.37 3.46
C SER A 82 18.17 19.55 4.72
N LEU A 83 17.41 19.75 5.79
CA LEU A 83 17.51 18.95 7.02
C LEU A 83 16.89 17.57 6.81
N GLY A 84 15.75 17.48 6.09
CA GLY A 84 15.16 16.20 5.71
C GLY A 84 16.11 15.33 4.91
N ASN A 85 16.81 15.92 3.93
CA ASN A 85 17.84 15.23 3.14
C ASN A 85 19.02 14.77 3.99
N ALA A 86 19.45 15.58 4.98
CA ALA A 86 20.50 15.17 5.92
C ALA A 86 20.08 13.95 6.76
N CYS A 87 18.84 13.91 7.25
CA CYS A 87 18.30 12.76 7.97
C CYS A 87 18.24 11.51 7.07
N VAL A 88 17.78 11.64 5.82
CA VAL A 88 17.77 10.55 4.83
C VAL A 88 19.18 10.02 4.59
N MET A 89 20.16 10.90 4.41
CA MET A 89 21.55 10.49 4.22
C MET A 89 22.12 9.79 5.46
N ALA A 90 21.85 10.30 6.67
CA ALA A 90 22.27 9.67 7.91
C ALA A 90 21.70 8.25 8.07
N LEU A 91 20.43 8.07 7.78
CA LEU A 91 19.79 6.76 7.76
C LEU A 91 20.39 5.84 6.68
N ALA A 92 20.69 6.37 5.48
CA ALA A 92 21.28 5.59 4.40
C ALA A 92 22.67 5.05 4.75
N GLN A 93 23.47 5.83 5.51
CA GLN A 93 24.82 5.44 5.92
C GLN A 93 24.86 4.53 7.16
N SER A 94 23.73 4.32 7.81
CA SER A 94 23.61 3.52 9.05
C SER A 94 23.39 2.03 8.79
N GLY A 95 23.62 1.57 7.57
CA GLY A 95 23.47 0.16 7.19
C GLY A 95 22.02 -0.29 7.18
N LEU A 96 21.80 -1.60 7.35
CA LEU A 96 20.49 -2.23 7.23
C LEU A 96 19.41 -1.62 8.13
N PRO A 97 19.65 -1.32 9.43
CA PRO A 97 18.64 -0.69 10.27
C PRO A 97 18.18 0.67 9.75
N GLY A 98 19.10 1.49 9.26
CA GLY A 98 18.77 2.80 8.67
C GLY A 98 17.97 2.66 7.37
N ILE A 99 18.33 1.73 6.51
CA ILE A 99 17.61 1.42 5.27
C ILE A 99 16.18 0.94 5.56
N ALA A 100 15.99 0.16 6.64
CA ALA A 100 14.67 -0.23 7.11
C ALA A 100 13.77 0.99 7.41
N HIS A 101 14.32 1.99 8.08
CA HIS A 101 13.60 3.23 8.36
C HIS A 101 13.36 4.07 7.10
N LEU A 102 14.28 4.07 6.14
CA LEU A 102 14.10 4.73 4.84
C LEU A 102 12.99 4.10 4.02
N SER A 103 12.87 2.78 4.01
CA SER A 103 11.78 2.09 3.30
C SER A 103 10.42 2.51 3.85
N ARG A 104 10.27 2.58 5.17
CA ARG A 104 9.04 3.08 5.83
C ARG A 104 8.79 4.56 5.56
N LEU A 105 9.82 5.39 5.60
CA LEU A 105 9.73 6.82 5.31
C LEU A 105 9.26 7.07 3.88
N ARG A 106 9.77 6.30 2.90
CA ARG A 106 9.37 6.38 1.49
C ARG A 106 7.87 6.22 1.29
N GLN A 107 7.23 5.31 2.02
CA GLN A 107 5.78 5.09 1.94
C GLN A 107 4.96 6.25 2.52
N ARG A 108 5.50 6.97 3.51
CA ARG A 108 4.81 8.08 4.20
C ARG A 108 5.00 9.44 3.53
N VAL A 109 6.07 9.62 2.77
CA VAL A 109 6.38 10.87 2.07
C VAL A 109 5.54 10.97 0.80
N LYS A 110 4.90 12.13 0.58
CA LYS A 110 4.02 12.37 -0.57
C LYS A 110 4.75 12.93 -1.81
N GLN A 111 5.95 13.48 -1.63
CA GLN A 111 6.71 14.14 -2.71
C GLN A 111 7.46 13.11 -3.55
N THR A 112 7.19 13.09 -4.85
CA THR A 112 7.79 12.16 -5.82
C THR A 112 9.33 12.29 -5.87
N SER A 113 9.87 13.52 -5.81
CA SER A 113 11.31 13.75 -5.79
C SER A 113 11.99 13.15 -4.55
N THR A 114 11.38 13.29 -3.39
CA THR A 114 11.88 12.70 -2.12
C THR A 114 11.75 11.18 -2.13
N GLN A 115 10.65 10.64 -2.66
CA GLN A 115 10.50 9.19 -2.84
C GLN A 115 11.57 8.62 -3.78
N ALA A 116 11.91 9.36 -4.87
CA ALA A 116 12.98 8.99 -5.79
C ALA A 116 14.37 9.03 -5.11
N LEU A 117 14.65 10.06 -4.32
CA LEU A 117 15.88 10.16 -3.53
C LEU A 117 16.02 8.98 -2.57
N ILE A 118 15.02 8.69 -1.77
CA ILE A 118 15.03 7.54 -0.85
C ILE A 118 15.18 6.24 -1.62
N GLY A 119 14.46 6.08 -2.74
CA GLY A 119 14.57 4.92 -3.62
C GLY A 119 15.98 4.71 -4.17
N SER A 120 16.71 5.79 -4.49
CA SER A 120 18.10 5.69 -4.94
C SER A 120 19.04 5.17 -3.84
N HIS A 121 18.84 5.57 -2.59
CA HIS A 121 19.59 5.05 -1.44
C HIS A 121 19.28 3.56 -1.17
N ILE A 122 18.03 3.16 -1.27
CA ILE A 122 17.62 1.75 -1.14
C ILE A 122 18.27 0.92 -2.26
N LYS A 123 18.24 1.39 -3.52
CA LYS A 123 18.90 0.70 -4.64
C LYS A 123 20.42 0.60 -4.46
N LYS A 124 21.07 1.63 -3.92
CA LYS A 124 22.50 1.59 -3.62
C LYS A 124 22.80 0.52 -2.57
N ALA A 125 22.09 0.53 -1.45
CA ALA A 125 22.24 -0.46 -0.39
C ALA A 125 21.95 -1.89 -0.89
N SER A 126 20.95 -2.06 -1.75
CA SER A 126 20.63 -3.31 -2.43
C SER A 126 21.86 -3.89 -3.17
N ARG A 127 22.56 -3.05 -3.94
CA ARG A 127 23.77 -3.47 -4.68
C ARG A 127 24.93 -3.81 -3.74
N GLU A 128 25.12 -3.03 -2.68
CA GLU A 128 26.21 -3.23 -1.72
C GLU A 128 25.99 -4.49 -0.88
N LEU A 129 24.74 -4.84 -0.57
CA LEU A 129 24.37 -6.01 0.21
C LEU A 129 24.14 -7.27 -0.65
N GLY A 130 24.09 -7.15 -1.97
CA GLY A 130 23.78 -8.25 -2.88
C GLY A 130 22.36 -8.79 -2.78
N VAL A 131 21.41 -7.96 -2.31
CA VAL A 131 19.99 -8.29 -2.13
C VAL A 131 19.12 -7.37 -3.00
N THR A 132 17.93 -7.81 -3.36
CA THR A 132 16.99 -6.98 -4.13
C THR A 132 16.36 -5.88 -3.27
N PRO A 133 15.87 -4.79 -3.85
CA PRO A 133 15.12 -3.77 -3.10
C PRO A 133 13.92 -4.34 -2.34
N ALA A 134 13.24 -5.33 -2.92
CA ALA A 134 12.10 -5.99 -2.31
C ALA A 134 12.50 -6.84 -1.09
N GLU A 135 13.66 -7.51 -1.14
CA GLU A 135 14.23 -8.22 0.01
C GLU A 135 14.64 -7.27 1.13
N ILE A 136 15.19 -6.10 0.79
CA ILE A 136 15.45 -5.05 1.80
C ILE A 136 14.14 -4.61 2.47
N GLU A 137 13.07 -4.45 1.71
CA GLU A 137 11.75 -4.13 2.28
C GLU A 137 11.24 -5.23 3.21
N ASP A 138 11.47 -6.52 2.88
CA ASP A 138 11.12 -7.65 3.77
C ASP A 138 11.90 -7.59 5.09
N MET A 139 13.23 -7.44 5.01
CA MET A 139 14.11 -7.33 6.17
C MET A 139 13.80 -6.09 7.04
N ALA A 140 13.26 -5.05 6.43
CA ALA A 140 12.95 -3.77 7.05
C ALA A 140 11.67 -3.77 7.89
N VAL A 141 10.85 -4.80 7.82
CA VAL A 141 9.59 -4.86 8.57
C VAL A 141 9.88 -4.93 10.07
N PRO A 142 9.36 -3.99 10.90
CA PRO A 142 9.57 -4.07 12.34
C PRO A 142 8.74 -5.20 12.95
N THR A 143 9.35 -5.95 13.87
CA THR A 143 8.64 -6.97 14.63
C THR A 143 7.69 -6.38 15.67
N CYS A 144 7.89 -5.12 16.06
CA CYS A 144 7.16 -4.42 17.14
C CYS A 144 7.19 -5.17 18.48
N GLY A 145 8.25 -5.96 18.72
CA GLY A 145 8.35 -6.83 19.91
C GLY A 145 7.37 -8.00 19.91
N LEU A 146 6.64 -8.23 18.81
CA LEU A 146 5.69 -9.33 18.68
C LEU A 146 6.42 -10.66 18.45
N VAL A 147 5.93 -11.72 19.07
CA VAL A 147 6.27 -13.12 18.81
C VAL A 147 4.95 -13.83 18.51
N ALA A 148 4.85 -14.45 17.35
CA ALA A 148 3.61 -15.09 16.87
C ALA A 148 2.37 -14.18 16.99
N GLY A 149 2.53 -12.88 16.66
CA GLY A 149 1.45 -11.89 16.72
C GLY A 149 1.10 -11.35 18.10
N ARG A 150 1.92 -11.61 19.14
CA ARG A 150 1.67 -11.21 20.53
C ARG A 150 2.91 -10.62 21.18
N ALA A 151 2.73 -9.60 22.03
CA ALA A 151 3.77 -9.07 22.92
C ALA A 151 3.18 -8.81 24.31
N ARG A 152 3.95 -9.13 25.36
CA ARG A 152 3.52 -8.96 26.75
C ARG A 152 4.31 -7.86 27.41
N PHE A 153 3.61 -7.06 28.23
CA PHE A 153 4.14 -5.95 28.98
C PHE A 153 3.67 -6.09 30.44
N GLU A 154 4.63 -6.13 31.36
CA GLU A 154 4.33 -6.15 32.79
C GLU A 154 4.40 -4.72 33.33
N LEU A 155 3.32 -4.25 33.97
CA LEU A 155 3.17 -2.90 34.50
C LEU A 155 2.75 -2.98 35.97
N GLY A 156 3.72 -3.30 36.84
CA GLY A 156 3.48 -3.57 38.27
C GLY A 156 2.60 -4.81 38.48
N GLU A 157 1.44 -4.63 39.08
CA GLU A 157 0.44 -5.72 39.28
C GLU A 157 -0.45 -5.99 38.08
N TYR A 158 -0.29 -5.19 37.00
CA TYR A 158 -1.09 -5.31 35.77
C TYR A 158 -0.25 -5.91 34.64
N ARG A 159 -0.94 -6.68 33.81
CA ARG A 159 -0.37 -7.21 32.58
C ARG A 159 -1.12 -6.63 31.40
N ALA A 160 -0.39 -6.13 30.39
CA ALA A 160 -0.91 -5.77 29.09
C ALA A 160 -0.41 -6.76 28.04
N GLU A 161 -1.27 -7.24 27.18
CA GLU A 161 -0.90 -8.06 26.02
C GLU A 161 -1.31 -7.32 24.74
N LEU A 162 -0.33 -6.91 23.96
CA LEU A 162 -0.54 -6.41 22.60
C LEU A 162 -0.69 -7.63 21.68
N LEU A 163 -1.80 -7.73 20.98
CA LEU A 163 -2.09 -8.85 20.08
C LEU A 163 -2.66 -8.38 18.76
N LEU A 164 -2.35 -9.14 17.70
CA LEU A 164 -2.94 -8.94 16.38
C LEU A 164 -4.17 -9.84 16.26
N THR A 165 -5.34 -9.25 16.05
CA THR A 165 -6.61 -9.97 15.89
C THR A 165 -7.57 -9.20 14.99
N GLY A 166 -8.37 -9.89 14.16
CA GLY A 166 -9.34 -9.27 13.27
C GLY A 166 -8.75 -8.19 12.33
N GLY A 167 -7.43 -8.25 12.03
CA GLY A 167 -6.73 -7.25 11.23
C GLY A 167 -6.40 -5.95 11.98
N LYS A 168 -6.42 -6.00 13.32
CA LYS A 168 -6.11 -4.86 14.21
C LYS A 168 -5.07 -5.24 15.24
N ALA A 169 -4.36 -4.22 15.76
CA ALA A 169 -3.47 -4.31 16.91
C ALA A 169 -4.24 -3.86 18.15
N GLU A 170 -4.59 -4.82 19.02
CA GLU A 170 -5.40 -4.58 20.21
C GLU A 170 -4.59 -4.81 21.48
N VAL A 171 -4.90 -4.08 22.54
CA VAL A 171 -4.29 -4.29 23.86
C VAL A 171 -5.33 -4.85 24.81
N GLN A 172 -5.04 -6.04 25.32
CA GLN A 172 -5.84 -6.66 26.38
C GLN A 172 -5.15 -6.45 27.72
N TRP A 173 -5.96 -6.19 28.73
CA TRP A 173 -5.50 -5.89 30.09
C TRP A 173 -5.93 -6.98 31.05
N ALA A 174 -5.03 -7.33 31.97
CA ALA A 174 -5.34 -8.28 33.04
C ALA A 174 -4.70 -7.85 34.35
N LYS A 175 -5.33 -8.24 35.46
CA LYS A 175 -4.81 -8.16 36.83
C LYS A 175 -5.14 -9.46 37.57
N ASP A 176 -4.17 -10.09 38.20
CA ASP A 176 -4.35 -11.33 38.95
C ASP A 176 -5.11 -12.42 38.16
N GLY A 177 -4.81 -12.52 36.85
CA GLY A 177 -5.45 -13.48 35.96
C GLY A 177 -6.86 -13.10 35.48
N LYS A 178 -7.44 -11.99 35.98
CA LYS A 178 -8.76 -11.49 35.54
C LYS A 178 -8.60 -10.45 34.42
N GLN A 179 -9.35 -10.63 33.34
CA GLN A 179 -9.36 -9.71 32.21
C GLN A 179 -10.08 -8.40 32.58
N LEU A 180 -9.51 -7.26 32.18
CA LEU A 180 -10.05 -5.94 32.39
C LEU A 180 -10.56 -5.35 31.08
N LYS A 181 -11.63 -4.54 31.14
CA LYS A 181 -12.25 -3.92 29.95
C LYS A 181 -11.41 -2.79 29.34
N SER A 182 -10.55 -2.14 30.14
CA SER A 182 -9.76 -0.98 29.69
C SER A 182 -8.51 -0.81 30.55
N ALA A 183 -7.59 0.06 30.10
CA ALA A 183 -6.40 0.44 30.85
C ALA A 183 -6.75 0.98 32.25
N PRO A 184 -6.17 0.46 33.32
CA PRO A 184 -6.41 0.96 34.67
C PRO A 184 -5.98 2.42 34.83
N ALA A 185 -6.82 3.24 35.50
CA ALA A 185 -6.50 4.65 35.68
C ALA A 185 -5.24 4.89 36.51
N ALA A 186 -4.96 3.98 37.47
CA ALA A 186 -3.77 4.02 38.31
C ALA A 186 -2.46 4.01 37.51
N LEU A 187 -2.39 3.30 36.37
CA LEU A 187 -1.21 3.24 35.52
C LEU A 187 -0.80 4.58 34.91
N LYS A 188 -1.72 5.52 34.77
CA LYS A 188 -1.42 6.87 34.26
C LYS A 188 -0.47 7.65 35.17
N GLN A 189 -0.50 7.36 36.47
CA GLN A 189 0.36 8.01 37.45
C GLN A 189 1.59 7.19 37.79
N SER A 190 1.44 5.86 37.97
CA SER A 190 2.53 4.98 38.46
C SER A 190 3.45 4.46 37.35
N HIS A 191 2.96 4.31 36.10
CA HIS A 191 3.69 3.71 34.98
C HIS A 191 3.45 4.49 33.68
N ALA A 192 3.56 5.81 33.74
CA ALA A 192 3.24 6.70 32.60
C ALA A 192 4.17 6.48 31.40
N ALA A 193 5.44 6.21 31.62
CA ALA A 193 6.44 5.98 30.57
C ALA A 193 6.14 4.66 29.83
N GLU A 194 6.00 3.57 30.56
CA GLU A 194 5.72 2.24 30.00
C GLU A 194 4.35 2.20 29.31
N LEU A 195 3.37 2.93 29.83
CA LEU A 195 2.07 3.08 29.18
C LEU A 195 2.18 3.85 27.86
N LYS A 196 3.07 4.83 27.78
CA LYS A 196 3.38 5.55 26.55
C LYS A 196 4.05 4.63 25.55
N ASP A 197 5.07 3.87 25.96
CA ASP A 197 5.78 2.93 25.09
C ASP A 197 4.84 1.85 24.53
N LEU A 198 3.93 1.32 25.35
CA LEU A 198 2.91 0.38 24.90
C LEU A 198 1.99 0.97 23.83
N ARG A 199 1.56 2.23 23.98
CA ARG A 199 0.71 2.91 23.00
C ARG A 199 1.46 3.19 21.69
N GLU A 200 2.72 3.55 21.79
CA GLU A 200 3.59 3.73 20.63
C GLU A 200 3.81 2.39 19.89
N ALA A 201 4.05 1.31 20.62
CA ALA A 201 4.16 -0.03 20.08
C ALA A 201 2.85 -0.49 19.40
N GLN A 202 1.69 -0.25 20.02
CA GLN A 202 0.38 -0.53 19.42
C GLN A 202 0.16 0.26 18.13
N THR A 203 0.45 1.55 18.15
CA THR A 203 0.31 2.43 16.99
C THR A 203 1.23 1.99 15.85
N LEU A 204 2.49 1.70 16.14
CA LEU A 204 3.46 1.20 15.17
C LEU A 204 3.02 -0.15 14.59
N ALA A 205 2.57 -1.08 15.44
CA ALA A 205 2.09 -2.39 15.00
C ALA A 205 0.88 -2.26 14.06
N GLN A 206 -0.09 -1.38 14.40
CA GLN A 206 -1.25 -1.14 13.56
C GLN A 206 -0.87 -0.52 12.19
N GLN A 207 0.00 0.48 12.19
CA GLN A 207 0.47 1.10 10.95
C GLN A 207 1.25 0.11 10.09
N THR A 208 2.12 -0.68 10.71
CA THR A 208 2.90 -1.71 10.01
C THR A 208 1.98 -2.79 9.45
N LEU A 209 1.02 -3.28 10.22
CA LEU A 209 0.06 -4.29 9.77
C LEU A 209 -0.72 -3.82 8.53
N THR A 210 -1.19 -2.58 8.54
CA THR A 210 -1.90 -1.98 7.40
C THR A 210 -0.99 -1.87 6.18
N ALA A 211 0.21 -1.31 6.34
CA ALA A 211 1.17 -1.15 5.26
C ALA A 211 1.61 -2.50 4.66
N GLN A 212 1.79 -3.54 5.49
CA GLN A 212 2.19 -4.86 5.00
C GLN A 212 1.04 -5.59 4.28
N ARG A 213 -0.21 -5.40 4.71
CA ARG A 213 -1.38 -5.88 3.95
C ARG A 213 -1.42 -5.28 2.55
N GLU A 214 -1.27 -3.97 2.44
CA GLU A 214 -1.25 -3.26 1.16
C GLU A 214 -0.06 -3.69 0.29
N ARG A 215 1.11 -3.92 0.89
CA ARG A 215 2.29 -4.43 0.18
C ARG A 215 2.05 -5.84 -0.37
N LEU A 216 1.51 -6.75 0.43
CA LEU A 216 1.16 -8.10 0.00
C LEU A 216 0.09 -8.08 -1.11
N ASP A 217 -0.91 -7.20 -1.01
CA ASP A 217 -1.93 -7.07 -2.07
C ASP A 217 -1.32 -6.58 -3.39
N ARG A 218 -0.38 -5.64 -3.35
CA ARG A 218 0.33 -5.16 -4.55
C ARG A 218 1.34 -6.17 -5.10
N SER A 219 1.92 -7.03 -4.25
CA SER A 219 2.92 -8.02 -4.68
C SER A 219 2.34 -9.15 -5.55
N PHE A 220 1.02 -9.27 -5.67
CA PHE A 220 0.41 -10.23 -6.58
C PHE A 220 0.85 -10.01 -8.03
N VAL A 221 0.88 -8.77 -8.49
CA VAL A 221 1.29 -8.46 -9.87
C VAL A 221 2.73 -8.86 -10.17
N GLU A 222 3.59 -8.89 -9.15
CA GLU A 222 5.00 -9.26 -9.30
C GLU A 222 5.20 -10.77 -9.45
N GLY A 223 4.29 -11.59 -8.94
CA GLY A 223 4.42 -13.03 -8.92
C GLY A 223 5.68 -13.55 -8.22
N ARG A 224 6.14 -12.83 -7.18
CA ARG A 224 7.43 -13.08 -6.51
C ARG A 224 7.56 -14.49 -5.97
N GLN A 225 8.67 -15.14 -6.31
CA GLN A 225 9.06 -16.45 -5.77
C GLN A 225 10.19 -16.26 -4.75
N LEU A 226 9.91 -16.51 -3.50
CA LEU A 226 10.86 -16.39 -2.38
C LEU A 226 11.63 -17.70 -2.18
N PRO A 227 12.94 -17.69 -1.89
CA PRO A 227 13.62 -18.88 -1.37
C PRO A 227 12.92 -19.36 -0.11
N LEU A 228 12.80 -20.68 0.12
CA LEU A 228 12.11 -21.24 1.28
C LEU A 228 12.65 -20.66 2.60
N ALA A 229 13.96 -20.67 2.79
CA ALA A 229 14.59 -20.14 4.01
C ALA A 229 14.28 -18.64 4.24
N TRP A 230 14.18 -17.86 3.15
CA TRP A 230 13.77 -16.46 3.22
C TRP A 230 12.32 -16.29 3.68
N PHE A 231 11.43 -17.11 3.10
CA PHE A 231 10.02 -17.14 3.46
C PHE A 231 9.81 -17.52 4.93
N GLU A 232 10.51 -18.56 5.39
CA GLU A 232 10.44 -18.99 6.79
C GLU A 232 10.89 -17.86 7.72
N GLN A 233 12.04 -17.28 7.51
CA GLN A 233 12.64 -16.27 8.37
C GLN A 233 11.85 -14.95 8.38
N TYR A 234 11.52 -14.40 7.21
CA TYR A 234 10.99 -13.03 7.10
C TYR A 234 9.47 -12.97 6.97
N TYR A 235 8.79 -14.10 6.71
CA TYR A 235 7.34 -14.16 6.60
C TYR A 235 6.71 -15.03 7.70
N LEU A 236 7.02 -16.31 7.74
CA LEU A 236 6.35 -17.28 8.62
C LEU A 236 6.69 -17.10 10.11
N GLU A 237 7.99 -16.93 10.42
CA GLU A 237 8.50 -16.79 11.80
C GLU A 237 8.52 -15.32 12.24
N HIS A 238 8.35 -14.37 11.34
CA HIS A 238 8.36 -12.96 11.70
C HIS A 238 7.16 -12.60 12.58
N GLY A 239 7.43 -11.93 13.71
CA GLY A 239 6.44 -11.69 14.74
C GLY A 239 5.16 -10.98 14.29
N LEU A 240 5.25 -10.04 13.32
CA LEU A 240 4.09 -9.35 12.76
C LEU A 240 3.64 -10.00 11.45
N LEU A 241 4.56 -10.22 10.49
CA LEU A 241 4.20 -10.80 9.19
C LEU A 241 3.67 -12.21 9.31
N GLY A 242 4.17 -13.01 10.27
CA GLY A 242 3.68 -14.36 10.52
C GLY A 242 2.17 -14.41 10.81
N TYR A 243 1.62 -13.35 11.42
CA TYR A 243 0.18 -13.23 11.58
C TYR A 243 -0.59 -13.12 10.24
N LEU A 244 -0.06 -12.36 9.27
CA LEU A 244 -0.65 -12.28 7.93
C LEU A 244 -0.39 -13.54 7.10
N THR A 245 0.85 -14.03 7.12
CA THR A 245 1.33 -15.18 6.37
C THR A 245 0.51 -16.44 6.64
N ARG A 246 0.22 -16.71 7.91
CA ARG A 246 -0.58 -17.88 8.33
C ARG A 246 -2.04 -17.84 7.92
N GLN A 247 -2.56 -16.69 7.50
CA GLN A 247 -3.94 -16.53 7.02
C GLN A 247 -4.05 -16.54 5.50
N LEU A 248 -2.94 -16.70 4.79
CA LEU A 248 -2.85 -16.69 3.34
C LEU A 248 -2.46 -18.06 2.81
N ILE A 249 -2.92 -18.37 1.59
CA ILE A 249 -2.56 -19.56 0.84
C ILE A 249 -1.23 -19.27 0.13
N TRP A 250 -0.31 -20.24 0.20
CA TRP A 250 1.01 -20.17 -0.41
C TRP A 250 1.25 -21.34 -1.33
N ARG A 251 1.93 -21.10 -2.45
CA ARG A 251 2.37 -22.11 -3.40
C ARG A 251 3.83 -22.44 -3.16
N PHE A 252 4.10 -23.70 -2.88
CA PHE A 252 5.43 -24.24 -2.62
C PHE A 252 5.89 -24.99 -3.88
N HIS A 253 6.90 -24.47 -4.56
CA HIS A 253 7.47 -25.05 -5.76
C HIS A 253 8.56 -26.07 -5.39
N GLN A 254 8.46 -27.26 -5.96
CA GLN A 254 9.42 -28.36 -5.75
C GLN A 254 10.54 -28.34 -6.81
N PRO A 255 11.69 -29.00 -6.55
CA PRO A 255 12.80 -29.08 -7.51
C PRO A 255 12.43 -29.75 -8.84
N ASP A 256 11.46 -30.64 -8.84
CA ASP A 256 10.95 -31.36 -10.02
C ASP A 256 9.97 -30.54 -10.89
N GLY A 257 9.70 -29.30 -10.50
CA GLY A 257 8.75 -28.40 -11.16
C GLY A 257 7.29 -28.58 -10.70
N SER A 258 6.99 -29.55 -9.86
CA SER A 258 5.68 -29.68 -9.24
C SER A 258 5.48 -28.60 -8.17
N HIS A 259 4.24 -28.41 -7.71
CA HIS A 259 3.93 -27.47 -6.64
C HIS A 259 2.88 -28.05 -5.69
N THR A 260 2.87 -27.52 -4.48
CA THR A 260 1.86 -27.79 -3.45
C THR A 260 1.32 -26.46 -2.94
N ASP A 261 0.00 -26.28 -2.99
CA ASP A 261 -0.67 -25.12 -2.45
C ASP A 261 -1.13 -25.41 -1.02
N ALA A 262 -0.87 -24.52 -0.08
CA ALA A 262 -1.07 -24.78 1.34
C ALA A 262 -1.53 -23.56 2.12
N LEU A 263 -2.38 -23.77 3.13
CA LEU A 263 -2.81 -22.80 4.13
C LEU A 263 -2.37 -23.28 5.53
N TRP A 264 -1.90 -22.38 6.35
CA TRP A 264 -1.49 -22.69 7.73
C TRP A 264 -2.70 -22.76 8.66
N LEU A 265 -2.99 -23.94 9.18
CA LEU A 265 -4.07 -24.19 10.13
C LEU A 265 -3.54 -25.08 11.27
N ASN A 266 -3.97 -24.82 12.51
CA ASN A 266 -3.63 -25.66 13.66
C ASN A 266 -2.13 -26.03 13.73
N GLU A 267 -1.26 -25.03 13.52
CA GLU A 267 0.22 -25.16 13.57
C GLU A 267 0.83 -26.08 12.52
N ALA A 268 0.10 -26.37 11.43
CA ALA A 268 0.59 -27.16 10.30
C ALA A 268 0.04 -26.62 8.94
N TRP A 269 0.72 -26.99 7.87
CA TRP A 269 0.24 -26.71 6.52
C TRP A 269 -0.86 -27.72 6.11
N HIS A 270 -1.91 -27.22 5.47
CA HIS A 270 -3.07 -28.01 5.02
C HIS A 270 -3.36 -27.73 3.55
N ASP A 271 -3.85 -28.74 2.86
CA ASP A 271 -4.33 -28.64 1.48
C ASP A 271 -5.74 -27.98 1.39
N ALA A 272 -6.25 -27.85 0.16
CA ALA A 272 -7.58 -27.28 -0.10
C ALA A 272 -8.74 -28.15 0.43
N GLN A 273 -8.50 -29.40 0.80
CA GLN A 273 -9.45 -30.32 1.44
C GLN A 273 -9.39 -30.24 2.97
N GLY A 274 -8.47 -29.41 3.50
CA GLY A 274 -8.25 -29.26 4.93
C GLY A 274 -7.50 -30.44 5.56
N GLN A 275 -6.79 -31.25 4.76
CA GLN A 275 -5.95 -32.34 5.23
C GLN A 275 -4.56 -31.80 5.58
N PRO A 276 -3.94 -32.26 6.68
CA PRO A 276 -2.60 -31.86 7.03
C PRO A 276 -1.60 -32.40 6.01
N LEU A 277 -0.67 -31.54 5.59
CA LEU A 277 0.41 -31.86 4.68
C LEU A 277 1.67 -32.28 5.45
N PRO A 278 2.54 -33.11 4.87
CA PRO A 278 3.87 -33.34 5.40
C PRO A 278 4.66 -32.03 5.42
N PRO A 279 5.76 -31.94 6.19
CA PRO A 279 6.63 -30.79 6.19
C PRO A 279 7.11 -30.43 4.78
N LEU A 280 6.90 -29.17 4.35
CA LEU A 280 7.21 -28.69 2.99
C LEU A 280 8.68 -28.24 2.87
N THR A 281 9.59 -28.92 3.57
CA THR A 281 11.02 -28.58 3.66
C THR A 281 11.81 -28.87 2.39
N THR A 282 11.25 -29.61 1.44
CA THR A 282 11.85 -29.91 0.12
C THR A 282 11.57 -28.84 -0.92
N ALA A 283 10.66 -27.92 -0.64
CA ALA A 283 10.36 -26.81 -1.53
C ALA A 283 11.58 -25.90 -1.70
N VAL A 284 11.81 -25.41 -2.92
CA VAL A 284 12.92 -24.48 -3.22
C VAL A 284 12.48 -23.04 -3.27
N ARG A 285 11.21 -22.80 -3.63
CA ARG A 285 10.61 -21.47 -3.75
C ARG A 285 9.19 -21.47 -3.20
N VAL A 286 8.80 -20.32 -2.65
CA VAL A 286 7.46 -20.09 -2.13
C VAL A 286 6.88 -18.82 -2.77
N GLN A 287 5.66 -18.91 -3.26
CA GLN A 287 4.95 -17.82 -3.92
C GLN A 287 3.60 -17.58 -3.25
N LEU A 288 3.17 -16.33 -3.18
CA LEU A 288 1.81 -16.03 -2.78
C LEU A 288 0.84 -16.60 -3.82
N TRP A 289 -0.04 -17.53 -3.38
CA TRP A 289 -0.98 -18.20 -4.27
C TRP A 289 -2.00 -17.23 -4.86
N HIS A 290 -2.31 -17.39 -6.12
CA HIS A 290 -3.32 -16.61 -6.82
C HIS A 290 -4.27 -17.52 -7.59
N PRO A 291 -5.60 -17.29 -7.56
CA PRO A 291 -6.57 -18.20 -8.20
C PRO A 291 -6.42 -18.31 -9.72
N VAL A 292 -5.77 -17.37 -10.41
CA VAL A 292 -5.45 -17.50 -11.84
C VAL A 292 -4.44 -18.61 -12.14
N LEU A 293 -3.65 -19.02 -11.14
CA LEU A 293 -2.62 -20.06 -11.27
C LEU A 293 -3.15 -21.47 -10.98
N ALA A 294 -4.42 -21.60 -10.60
CA ALA A 294 -5.01 -22.86 -10.18
C ALA A 294 -6.25 -23.21 -11.03
N PRO A 295 -6.54 -24.49 -11.23
CA PRO A 295 -7.76 -24.91 -11.90
C PRO A 295 -9.00 -24.56 -11.06
N THR A 296 -10.15 -24.42 -11.74
CA THR A 296 -11.40 -23.96 -11.12
C THR A 296 -11.85 -24.80 -9.93
N ASN A 297 -11.69 -26.13 -10.02
CA ASN A 297 -12.05 -27.05 -8.93
C ASN A 297 -11.21 -26.81 -7.67
N GLU A 298 -9.96 -26.50 -7.80
CA GLU A 298 -9.07 -26.16 -6.67
C GLU A 298 -9.44 -24.81 -6.05
N VAL A 299 -9.69 -23.80 -6.89
CA VAL A 299 -10.19 -22.49 -6.41
C VAL A 299 -11.48 -22.66 -5.61
N GLN A 300 -12.41 -23.48 -6.09
CA GLN A 300 -13.66 -23.79 -5.39
C GLN A 300 -13.41 -24.52 -4.07
N ALA A 301 -12.47 -25.47 -4.04
CA ALA A 301 -12.10 -26.18 -2.82
C ALA A 301 -11.54 -25.22 -1.75
N TRP A 302 -10.65 -24.31 -2.12
CA TRP A 302 -10.14 -23.28 -1.21
C TRP A 302 -11.24 -22.37 -0.68
N ARG A 303 -12.14 -21.89 -1.55
CA ARG A 303 -13.28 -21.06 -1.13
C ARG A 303 -14.17 -21.80 -0.14
N LYS A 304 -14.51 -23.05 -0.44
CA LYS A 304 -15.31 -23.89 0.44
C LYS A 304 -14.63 -24.10 1.80
N LEU A 305 -13.33 -24.40 1.84
CA LEU A 305 -12.57 -24.55 3.09
C LEU A 305 -12.63 -23.29 3.96
N LEU A 306 -12.45 -22.12 3.33
CA LEU A 306 -12.48 -20.84 4.04
C LEU A 306 -13.89 -20.54 4.59
N GLU A 307 -14.94 -20.81 3.83
CA GLU A 307 -16.35 -20.64 4.23
C GLU A 307 -16.75 -21.62 5.34
N ASP A 308 -16.49 -22.91 5.16
CA ASP A 308 -16.83 -23.95 6.14
C ASP A 308 -16.14 -23.70 7.50
N ARG A 309 -14.94 -23.16 7.49
CA ARG A 309 -14.16 -22.83 8.69
C ARG A 309 -14.34 -21.39 9.16
N GLN A 310 -15.16 -20.58 8.47
CA GLN A 310 -15.37 -19.14 8.76
C GLN A 310 -14.07 -18.36 8.84
N LEU A 311 -13.09 -18.70 8.00
CA LEU A 311 -11.78 -18.05 7.97
C LEU A 311 -11.82 -16.78 7.12
N ARG A 312 -11.41 -15.67 7.70
CA ARG A 312 -11.33 -14.39 7.00
C ARG A 312 -9.88 -14.08 6.62
N GLN A 313 -9.61 -14.06 5.34
CA GLN A 313 -8.28 -13.68 4.84
C GLN A 313 -8.00 -12.17 5.04
N PRO A 314 -6.74 -11.77 5.34
CA PRO A 314 -6.38 -10.37 5.58
C PRO A 314 -6.48 -9.52 4.32
N LEU A 315 -6.45 -10.14 3.14
CA LEU A 315 -6.64 -9.53 1.84
C LEU A 315 -7.49 -10.44 0.97
N LYS A 316 -8.10 -9.91 -0.09
CA LYS A 316 -8.94 -10.67 -0.99
C LYS A 316 -8.04 -11.58 -1.85
N GLN A 317 -7.89 -12.83 -1.47
CA GLN A 317 -7.06 -13.81 -2.14
C GLN A 317 -7.88 -14.90 -2.84
N ALA A 318 -8.50 -15.84 -2.12
CA ALA A 318 -9.27 -16.92 -2.75
C ALA A 318 -10.52 -16.42 -3.50
N PHE A 319 -11.10 -15.33 -3.02
CA PHE A 319 -12.24 -14.65 -3.63
C PHE A 319 -11.83 -13.47 -4.51
N ARG A 320 -10.58 -13.44 -4.98
CA ARG A 320 -10.07 -12.38 -5.85
C ARG A 320 -10.73 -12.45 -7.22
N GLU A 321 -11.01 -11.29 -7.81
CA GLU A 321 -11.51 -11.16 -9.18
C GLU A 321 -10.46 -11.67 -10.16
N LEU A 322 -10.91 -12.37 -11.19
CA LEU A 322 -10.06 -12.92 -12.24
C LEU A 322 -10.40 -12.30 -13.58
N TYR A 323 -9.36 -11.83 -14.24
CA TYR A 323 -9.46 -11.32 -15.60
C TYR A 323 -8.63 -12.20 -16.51
N LEU A 324 -9.33 -13.05 -17.27
CA LEU A 324 -8.72 -13.92 -18.28
C LEU A 324 -8.82 -13.23 -19.64
N LEU A 325 -7.90 -13.55 -20.53
CA LEU A 325 -7.97 -13.16 -21.93
C LEU A 325 -9.28 -13.68 -22.55
N THR A 326 -9.91 -12.84 -23.32
CA THR A 326 -11.14 -13.18 -24.06
C THR A 326 -10.85 -13.29 -25.55
N PRO A 327 -11.67 -14.03 -26.32
CA PRO A 327 -11.47 -14.12 -27.77
C PRO A 327 -11.41 -12.77 -28.53
N PRO A 328 -12.14 -11.69 -28.11
CA PRO A 328 -11.93 -10.37 -28.67
C PRO A 328 -10.52 -9.82 -28.42
N GLU A 329 -9.96 -10.00 -27.22
CA GLU A 329 -8.62 -9.52 -26.84
C GLU A 329 -7.51 -10.29 -27.57
N GLU A 330 -7.69 -11.58 -27.80
CA GLU A 330 -6.80 -12.38 -28.66
C GLU A 330 -6.78 -11.85 -30.10
N ARG A 331 -7.92 -11.37 -30.62
CA ARG A 331 -8.02 -10.80 -31.98
C ARG A 331 -7.44 -9.40 -32.09
N THR A 332 -7.56 -8.56 -31.04
CA THR A 332 -6.90 -7.24 -31.02
C THR A 332 -5.38 -7.37 -30.95
N GLY A 333 -4.90 -8.45 -30.36
CA GLY A 333 -3.52 -8.85 -30.26
C GLY A 333 -2.75 -8.12 -29.17
N THR A 334 -2.68 -6.78 -29.20
CA THR A 334 -1.78 -6.00 -28.35
C THR A 334 -2.49 -5.09 -27.33
N TYR A 335 -3.82 -5.04 -27.33
CA TYR A 335 -4.56 -4.20 -26.38
C TYR A 335 -5.91 -4.80 -26.00
N SER A 336 -6.41 -4.41 -24.83
CA SER A 336 -7.77 -4.67 -24.34
C SER A 336 -8.56 -3.36 -24.30
N ASN A 337 -9.74 -3.34 -24.89
CA ASN A 337 -10.71 -2.26 -24.79
C ASN A 337 -11.89 -2.59 -23.86
N ARG A 338 -11.75 -3.62 -23.00
CA ARG A 338 -12.81 -4.09 -22.10
C ARG A 338 -13.35 -2.99 -21.19
N MET A 339 -12.47 -2.07 -20.78
CA MET A 339 -12.78 -0.94 -19.89
C MET A 339 -12.79 0.41 -20.64
N ALA A 340 -13.03 0.40 -21.94
CA ALA A 340 -13.11 1.61 -22.74
C ALA A 340 -14.46 2.33 -22.58
N ALA A 341 -14.48 3.60 -22.99
CA ALA A 341 -15.67 4.45 -23.06
C ALA A 341 -16.35 4.76 -21.71
N HIS A 342 -15.60 4.67 -20.62
CA HIS A 342 -16.08 5.15 -19.32
C HIS A 342 -15.58 6.57 -19.08
N VAL A 343 -16.43 7.43 -18.53
CA VAL A 343 -16.05 8.77 -18.10
C VAL A 343 -15.70 8.74 -16.62
N LEU A 344 -14.45 9.09 -16.30
CA LEU A 344 -13.92 9.09 -14.92
C LEU A 344 -13.70 10.51 -14.43
N ARG A 345 -13.93 10.72 -13.12
CA ARG A 345 -13.46 11.92 -12.43
C ARG A 345 -11.94 11.87 -12.32
N GLN A 346 -11.25 12.75 -13.04
CA GLN A 346 -9.79 12.66 -13.21
C GLN A 346 -9.02 12.70 -11.89
N HIS A 347 -9.39 13.58 -10.96
CA HIS A 347 -8.72 13.66 -9.65
C HIS A 347 -8.91 12.40 -8.81
N GLN A 348 -10.08 11.75 -8.87
CA GLN A 348 -10.35 10.51 -8.18
C GLN A 348 -9.56 9.36 -8.80
N PHE A 349 -9.56 9.27 -10.14
CA PHE A 349 -8.73 8.33 -10.88
C PHE A 349 -7.24 8.49 -10.51
N ASN A 350 -6.69 9.71 -10.55
CA ASN A 350 -5.30 9.98 -10.18
C ASN A 350 -4.98 9.52 -8.74
N SER A 351 -5.90 9.72 -7.81
CA SER A 351 -5.72 9.30 -6.42
C SER A 351 -5.70 7.77 -6.28
N LEU A 352 -6.60 7.08 -6.97
CA LEU A 352 -6.67 5.61 -7.01
C LEU A 352 -5.44 5.01 -7.71
N ALA A 353 -5.04 5.57 -8.86
CA ALA A 353 -3.86 5.15 -9.61
C ALA A 353 -2.61 5.24 -8.72
N LYS A 354 -2.38 6.36 -8.04
CA LYS A 354 -1.26 6.52 -7.10
C LYS A 354 -1.31 5.55 -5.93
N LEU A 355 -2.48 5.28 -5.39
CA LEU A 355 -2.66 4.31 -4.30
C LEU A 355 -2.25 2.89 -4.73
N ARG A 356 -2.51 2.54 -5.99
CA ARG A 356 -2.15 1.25 -6.59
C ARG A 356 -0.73 1.20 -7.16
N GLY A 357 0.05 2.28 -7.06
CA GLY A 357 1.44 2.36 -7.54
C GLY A 357 1.59 2.75 -9.00
N TRP A 358 0.48 3.09 -9.67
CA TRP A 358 0.50 3.63 -11.03
C TRP A 358 1.03 5.07 -11.04
N ARG A 359 1.69 5.43 -12.12
CA ARG A 359 2.12 6.80 -12.42
C ARG A 359 1.11 7.43 -13.34
N TYR A 360 0.58 8.55 -12.94
CA TYR A 360 -0.33 9.34 -13.77
C TYR A 360 -0.14 10.83 -13.49
N SER A 361 -0.05 11.63 -14.53
CA SER A 361 -0.05 13.08 -14.49
C SER A 361 -1.44 13.57 -14.85
N LEU A 362 -1.95 14.58 -14.11
CA LEU A 362 -3.25 15.17 -14.43
C LEU A 362 -3.19 15.85 -15.80
N LEU A 363 -4.11 15.47 -16.68
CA LEU A 363 -4.28 16.04 -18.00
C LEU A 363 -4.80 17.47 -17.88
N GLY A 364 -4.09 18.43 -18.42
CA GLY A 364 -4.45 19.84 -18.42
C GLY A 364 -4.98 20.31 -19.79
N ALA A 365 -5.78 21.38 -19.79
CA ALA A 365 -6.36 21.95 -21.00
C ALA A 365 -5.30 22.52 -21.96
N TYR A 366 -4.10 22.79 -21.46
CA TYR A 366 -2.99 23.35 -22.25
C TYR A 366 -1.90 22.31 -22.55
N ASP A 367 -2.00 21.10 -22.00
CA ASP A 367 -1.07 20.01 -22.23
C ASP A 367 -1.47 19.29 -23.52
N LYS A 368 -0.74 19.52 -24.58
CA LYS A 368 -0.96 18.82 -25.85
C LYS A 368 0.10 17.74 -26.01
N GLY A 369 -0.31 16.47 -25.82
CA GLY A 369 0.39 15.32 -26.37
C GLY A 369 1.67 14.90 -25.68
N TYR A 370 1.79 15.02 -24.36
CA TYR A 370 2.91 14.50 -23.61
C TYR A 370 2.44 13.79 -22.34
N ASP A 371 2.90 12.57 -22.10
CA ASP A 371 2.91 11.75 -20.85
C ASP A 371 1.65 11.71 -19.98
N SER A 372 0.58 12.42 -20.31
CA SER A 372 -0.67 12.51 -19.56
C SER A 372 -1.82 11.68 -20.13
N ASP A 373 -1.61 11.12 -21.33
CA ASP A 373 -2.65 10.35 -22.04
C ASP A 373 -2.76 8.92 -21.52
N SER A 374 -1.88 8.51 -20.60
CA SER A 374 -1.92 7.19 -19.98
C SER A 374 -1.47 7.19 -18.53
N ALA A 375 -2.06 6.33 -17.73
CA ALA A 375 -1.49 5.90 -16.48
C ALA A 375 -0.60 4.69 -16.73
N THR A 376 0.60 4.65 -16.12
CA THR A 376 1.57 3.58 -16.34
C THR A 376 1.94 2.85 -15.06
N LEU A 377 2.12 1.53 -15.14
CA LEU A 377 2.56 0.67 -14.05
C LEU A 377 3.74 -0.20 -14.53
N PRO A 378 4.97 0.11 -14.12
CA PRO A 378 6.08 -0.82 -14.29
C PRO A 378 5.79 -2.11 -13.53
N VAL A 379 5.94 -3.27 -14.18
CA VAL A 379 5.72 -4.59 -13.56
C VAL A 379 7.05 -5.13 -13.03
N PRO A 380 7.29 -5.10 -11.71
CA PRO A 380 8.55 -5.58 -11.15
C PRO A 380 8.75 -7.07 -11.45
N GLY A 381 9.99 -7.45 -11.77
CA GLY A 381 10.33 -8.85 -12.12
C GLY A 381 10.01 -9.24 -13.56
N HIS A 382 9.36 -8.37 -14.33
CA HIS A 382 9.08 -8.53 -15.74
C HIS A 382 9.61 -7.31 -16.51
N ASP A 383 10.08 -7.50 -17.74
CA ASP A 383 10.43 -6.38 -18.62
C ASP A 383 9.17 -5.86 -19.31
N LEU A 384 8.21 -5.41 -18.47
CA LEU A 384 6.89 -4.96 -18.90
C LEU A 384 6.48 -3.68 -18.15
N GLU A 385 5.78 -2.81 -18.85
CA GLU A 385 5.01 -1.70 -18.30
C GLU A 385 3.57 -1.80 -18.82
N ALA A 386 2.60 -1.74 -17.90
CA ALA A 386 1.20 -1.65 -18.26
C ALA A 386 0.82 -0.18 -18.48
N GLU A 387 0.04 0.12 -19.51
CA GLU A 387 -0.49 1.43 -19.82
C GLU A 387 -2.02 1.38 -19.87
N PHE A 388 -2.67 2.29 -19.16
CA PHE A 388 -4.11 2.53 -19.25
C PHE A 388 -4.35 3.90 -19.85
N TRP A 389 -4.86 3.93 -21.07
CA TRP A 389 -5.03 5.12 -21.88
C TRP A 389 -6.32 5.86 -21.57
N VAL A 390 -6.22 7.18 -21.53
CA VAL A 390 -7.34 8.08 -21.28
C VAL A 390 -7.23 9.29 -22.20
N SER A 391 -8.36 9.94 -22.46
CA SER A 391 -8.43 11.19 -23.21
C SER A 391 -9.30 12.20 -22.50
N GLU A 392 -9.13 13.48 -22.79
CA GLU A 392 -9.97 14.54 -22.25
C GLU A 392 -11.43 14.38 -22.68
N VAL A 393 -12.34 14.80 -21.80
CA VAL A 393 -13.74 14.97 -22.14
C VAL A 393 -13.97 16.45 -22.39
N ASN A 394 -14.05 16.82 -23.67
CA ASN A 394 -14.25 18.21 -24.08
C ASN A 394 -15.73 18.59 -23.97
N ALA A 395 -16.06 19.44 -23.02
CA ALA A 395 -17.41 19.99 -22.81
C ALA A 395 -17.30 21.37 -22.16
N ASP A 396 -18.39 22.11 -22.16
CA ASP A 396 -18.49 23.37 -21.43
C ASP A 396 -18.22 23.12 -19.93
N ASP A 397 -17.37 23.94 -19.33
CA ASP A 397 -16.92 23.79 -17.92
C ASP A 397 -16.19 22.47 -17.59
N ALA A 398 -15.56 21.83 -18.58
CA ALA A 398 -14.90 20.54 -18.40
C ALA A 398 -13.59 20.60 -17.59
N PHE A 399 -13.05 21.78 -17.31
CA PHE A 399 -11.81 21.97 -16.54
C PHE A 399 -12.00 22.92 -15.36
N ASN A 400 -11.17 22.72 -14.34
CA ASN A 400 -11.19 23.55 -13.13
C ASN A 400 -10.46 24.91 -13.35
N ALA A 401 -10.47 25.77 -12.33
CA ALA A 401 -9.83 27.09 -12.39
C ALA A 401 -8.30 27.04 -12.63
N THR A 402 -7.65 25.88 -12.45
CA THR A 402 -6.22 25.69 -12.72
C THR A 402 -5.94 25.10 -14.10
N GLY A 403 -6.96 24.95 -14.96
CA GLY A 403 -6.82 24.40 -16.30
C GLY A 403 -6.68 22.88 -16.36
N ILE A 404 -7.01 22.15 -15.28
CA ILE A 404 -6.99 20.68 -15.25
C ILE A 404 -8.39 20.15 -15.59
N TRP A 405 -8.46 19.17 -16.50
CA TRP A 405 -9.71 18.53 -16.86
C TRP A 405 -10.36 17.84 -15.65
N ASN A 406 -11.66 18.04 -15.48
CA ASN A 406 -12.42 17.39 -14.42
C ASN A 406 -12.67 15.93 -14.73
N TYR A 407 -12.83 15.60 -16.01
CA TYR A 407 -13.20 14.27 -16.50
C TYR A 407 -12.27 13.81 -17.61
N VAL A 408 -12.03 12.50 -17.63
CA VAL A 408 -11.33 11.80 -18.71
C VAL A 408 -12.16 10.61 -19.19
N SER A 409 -12.11 10.32 -20.47
CA SER A 409 -12.70 9.11 -21.07
C SER A 409 -11.64 8.03 -21.14
N THR A 410 -12.00 6.82 -20.77
CA THR A 410 -11.10 5.65 -20.84
C THR A 410 -11.06 5.07 -22.26
N ASP A 411 -9.91 4.54 -22.64
CA ASP A 411 -9.71 3.88 -23.91
C ASP A 411 -9.17 2.45 -23.68
N GLN A 412 -7.92 2.19 -23.96
CA GLN A 412 -7.35 0.85 -24.00
C GLN A 412 -6.39 0.60 -22.84
N VAL A 413 -6.23 -0.68 -22.52
CA VAL A 413 -5.14 -1.20 -21.68
C VAL A 413 -4.18 -1.95 -22.60
N ARG A 414 -2.88 -1.65 -22.53
CA ARG A 414 -1.85 -2.39 -23.24
C ARG A 414 -0.61 -2.61 -22.39
N PHE A 415 0.25 -3.50 -22.84
CA PHE A 415 1.53 -3.78 -22.21
C PHE A 415 2.63 -3.45 -23.20
N VAL A 416 3.68 -2.81 -22.71
CA VAL A 416 4.84 -2.43 -23.51
C VAL A 416 6.13 -2.89 -22.84
N ASN A 417 7.16 -3.06 -23.65
CA ASN A 417 8.53 -3.24 -23.21
C ASN A 417 9.46 -2.30 -24.00
N ASN A 418 10.77 -2.48 -23.88
CA ASN A 418 11.76 -1.67 -24.61
C ASN A 418 11.69 -1.84 -26.15
N HIS A 419 10.95 -2.82 -26.63
CA HIS A 419 10.77 -3.12 -28.07
C HIS A 419 9.41 -2.63 -28.61
N GLY A 420 8.54 -2.16 -27.74
CA GLY A 420 7.21 -1.66 -28.10
C GLY A 420 6.07 -2.49 -27.50
N PRO A 421 4.85 -2.41 -28.09
CA PRO A 421 3.69 -3.14 -27.60
C PRO A 421 3.90 -4.66 -27.62
N VAL A 422 3.53 -5.33 -26.51
CA VAL A 422 3.66 -6.77 -26.33
C VAL A 422 2.30 -7.42 -26.63
N PRO A 423 2.26 -8.55 -27.37
CA PRO A 423 1.05 -9.33 -27.56
C PRO A 423 0.44 -9.76 -26.21
N LEU A 424 -0.88 -9.60 -26.05
CA LEU A 424 -1.56 -9.94 -24.79
C LEU A 424 -1.40 -11.43 -24.42
N THR A 425 -1.23 -12.29 -25.42
CA THR A 425 -0.96 -13.73 -25.24
C THR A 425 0.42 -14.04 -24.66
N GLU A 426 1.35 -13.10 -24.76
CA GLU A 426 2.71 -13.21 -24.18
C GLU A 426 2.79 -12.60 -22.77
N VAL A 427 1.78 -11.83 -22.34
CA VAL A 427 1.72 -11.28 -20.99
C VAL A 427 1.38 -12.40 -20.01
N PRO A 428 2.14 -12.56 -18.91
CA PRO A 428 1.81 -13.58 -17.91
C PRO A 428 0.38 -13.43 -17.40
N PRO A 429 -0.42 -14.51 -17.32
CA PRO A 429 -1.82 -14.45 -16.91
C PRO A 429 -2.05 -13.75 -15.56
N LEU A 430 -1.12 -13.91 -14.62
CA LEU A 430 -1.13 -13.23 -13.34
C LEU A 430 -1.02 -11.71 -13.49
N VAL A 431 -0.07 -11.25 -14.29
CA VAL A 431 0.13 -9.82 -14.57
C VAL A 431 -1.08 -9.22 -15.26
N PHE A 432 -1.58 -9.89 -16.30
CA PHE A 432 -2.80 -9.45 -16.99
C PHE A 432 -3.98 -9.33 -16.04
N SER A 433 -4.24 -10.36 -15.24
CA SER A 433 -5.36 -10.37 -14.29
C SER A 433 -5.28 -9.24 -13.26
N GLU A 434 -4.09 -8.99 -12.70
CA GLU A 434 -3.92 -7.97 -11.68
C GLU A 434 -3.98 -6.54 -12.23
N VAL A 435 -3.42 -6.32 -13.41
CA VAL A 435 -3.52 -5.03 -14.12
C VAL A 435 -4.98 -4.73 -14.46
N MET A 436 -5.71 -5.69 -15.03
CA MET A 436 -7.13 -5.50 -15.36
C MET A 436 -7.99 -5.30 -14.12
N ARG A 437 -7.64 -5.92 -13.00
CA ARG A 437 -8.30 -5.71 -11.71
C ARG A 437 -8.11 -4.29 -11.18
N ASP A 438 -6.91 -3.72 -11.33
CA ASP A 438 -6.66 -2.32 -10.96
C ASP A 438 -7.48 -1.37 -11.85
N VAL A 439 -7.50 -1.62 -13.15
CA VAL A 439 -8.27 -0.81 -14.11
C VAL A 439 -9.78 -0.89 -13.81
N ASP A 440 -10.30 -2.08 -13.51
CA ASP A 440 -11.71 -2.25 -13.11
C ASP A 440 -12.01 -1.47 -11.82
N LEU A 441 -11.10 -1.46 -10.84
CA LEU A 441 -11.23 -0.64 -9.64
C LEU A 441 -11.29 0.86 -9.99
N PHE A 442 -10.45 1.34 -10.92
CA PHE A 442 -10.45 2.74 -11.33
C PHE A 442 -11.76 3.12 -12.00
N VAL A 443 -12.26 2.27 -12.89
CA VAL A 443 -13.54 2.46 -13.57
C VAL A 443 -14.69 2.34 -12.58
N GLY A 444 -14.71 1.30 -11.76
CA GLY A 444 -15.77 1.01 -10.80
C GLY A 444 -15.98 2.12 -9.76
N VAL A 445 -14.90 2.77 -9.32
CA VAL A 445 -14.97 3.84 -8.30
C VAL A 445 -15.00 5.24 -8.93
N GLY A 446 -14.22 5.47 -10.00
CA GLY A 446 -14.04 6.80 -10.60
C GLY A 446 -15.08 7.16 -11.65
N SER A 447 -15.85 6.20 -12.17
CA SER A 447 -16.85 6.46 -13.19
C SER A 447 -18.00 7.31 -12.67
N VAL A 448 -18.35 8.34 -13.43
CA VAL A 448 -19.50 9.21 -13.14
C VAL A 448 -20.81 8.42 -13.19
N GLY A 449 -20.89 7.36 -13.99
CA GLY A 449 -22.06 6.48 -14.06
C GLY A 449 -22.32 5.65 -12.81
N ASN A 450 -21.34 5.54 -11.92
CA ASN A 450 -21.44 4.79 -10.65
C ASN A 450 -21.72 5.70 -9.43
N ASP A 451 -22.01 6.99 -9.63
CA ASP A 451 -22.43 7.87 -8.54
C ASP A 451 -23.87 7.52 -8.11
N PRO A 452 -24.06 6.92 -6.90
CA PRO A 452 -25.40 6.50 -6.47
C PRO A 452 -26.37 7.65 -6.24
N GLN A 453 -25.88 8.86 -6.17
CA GLN A 453 -26.71 10.06 -5.94
C GLN A 453 -26.90 10.90 -7.20
N TRP A 454 -26.21 10.59 -8.27
CA TRP A 454 -26.26 11.33 -9.55
C TRP A 454 -26.12 12.84 -9.41
N ARG A 455 -25.38 13.29 -8.39
CA ARG A 455 -25.31 14.71 -7.98
C ARG A 455 -24.72 15.60 -9.06
N ASP A 456 -23.78 15.08 -9.84
CA ASP A 456 -23.15 15.82 -10.92
C ASP A 456 -23.79 15.56 -12.30
N ASN A 457 -24.75 14.62 -12.39
CA ASN A 457 -25.40 14.22 -13.63
C ASN A 457 -24.38 13.98 -14.78
N GLY A 458 -23.21 13.46 -14.45
CA GLY A 458 -22.08 13.36 -15.37
C GLY A 458 -21.34 14.69 -15.56
N GLY A 459 -21.65 15.73 -14.77
CA GLY A 459 -21.05 17.06 -14.89
C GLY A 459 -21.48 17.85 -16.12
N LEU A 460 -22.29 17.26 -17.01
CA LEU A 460 -22.67 17.83 -18.29
C LEU A 460 -24.20 18.07 -18.35
N PRO A 461 -24.68 19.33 -18.15
CA PRO A 461 -26.10 19.64 -18.15
C PRO A 461 -26.83 19.19 -19.44
N ALA A 462 -26.12 19.18 -20.57
CA ALA A 462 -26.68 18.76 -21.86
C ALA A 462 -27.08 17.27 -21.89
N TYR A 463 -26.44 16.42 -21.07
CA TYR A 463 -26.75 15.00 -21.00
C TYR A 463 -27.62 14.61 -19.80
N ARG A 464 -28.04 15.56 -18.97
CA ARG A 464 -28.87 15.30 -17.79
C ARG A 464 -30.12 14.48 -18.13
N ASN A 465 -30.91 14.93 -19.10
CA ASN A 465 -32.16 14.27 -19.51
C ASN A 465 -31.88 12.87 -20.13
N TYR A 466 -30.76 12.74 -20.82
CA TYR A 466 -30.32 11.44 -21.37
C TYR A 466 -30.04 10.45 -20.22
N TRP A 467 -29.21 10.85 -19.25
CA TRP A 467 -28.87 10.00 -18.13
C TRP A 467 -30.07 9.66 -17.25
N GLU A 468 -30.93 10.62 -16.95
CA GLU A 468 -32.18 10.40 -16.22
C GLU A 468 -33.09 9.41 -16.93
N SER A 469 -33.27 9.51 -18.23
CA SER A 469 -34.12 8.62 -19.03
C SER A 469 -33.60 7.19 -19.07
N TYR A 470 -32.28 7.00 -19.17
CA TYR A 470 -31.68 5.68 -19.32
C TYR A 470 -31.32 5.02 -18.00
N SER A 471 -31.06 5.78 -16.94
CA SER A 471 -30.69 5.22 -15.65
C SER A 471 -31.88 4.89 -14.74
N PHE A 472 -33.00 5.60 -14.89
CA PHE A 472 -34.21 5.40 -14.12
C PHE A 472 -35.39 4.89 -14.95
N GLY A 473 -35.21 4.73 -16.29
CA GLY A 473 -36.20 4.08 -17.15
C GLY A 473 -36.36 2.60 -16.79
N GLU A 474 -37.53 2.02 -17.11
CA GLU A 474 -37.73 0.59 -16.99
C GLU A 474 -36.57 -0.13 -17.66
N LEU A 475 -35.91 -1.04 -16.92
CA LEU A 475 -34.90 -1.95 -17.44
C LEU A 475 -35.50 -2.60 -18.70
N GLY A 476 -35.00 -2.19 -19.88
CA GLY A 476 -35.45 -2.75 -21.15
C GLY A 476 -35.47 -4.25 -21.05
N LYS A 477 -36.31 -4.90 -21.79
CA LYS A 477 -36.68 -6.35 -21.77
C LYS A 477 -35.46 -7.34 -21.75
N TRP A 478 -34.54 -7.16 -20.85
CA TRP A 478 -33.57 -8.20 -20.45
C TRP A 478 -34.32 -9.19 -19.58
N PRO A 479 -34.16 -10.50 -19.80
CA PRO A 479 -34.91 -11.50 -19.08
C PRO A 479 -34.73 -11.31 -17.59
N LYS A 480 -35.84 -11.41 -16.82
CA LYS A 480 -35.89 -11.29 -15.35
C LYS A 480 -34.94 -12.25 -14.59
N THR A 481 -34.19 -13.06 -15.28
CA THR A 481 -33.14 -13.94 -14.77
C THR A 481 -31.88 -13.20 -14.30
N ALA A 482 -31.64 -11.97 -14.74
CA ALA A 482 -30.49 -11.21 -14.26
C ALA A 482 -30.71 -10.58 -12.87
N SER A 483 -31.96 -10.37 -12.44
CA SER A 483 -32.26 -9.82 -11.11
C SER A 483 -31.95 -10.80 -9.96
N TRP A 484 -31.86 -12.10 -10.24
CA TRP A 484 -31.50 -13.12 -9.27
C TRP A 484 -30.02 -13.11 -8.87
N LEU A 485 -29.14 -12.61 -9.72
CA LEU A 485 -27.71 -12.52 -9.44
C LEU A 485 -27.36 -11.34 -8.51
N TRP A 486 -28.25 -10.32 -8.43
CA TRP A 486 -28.03 -9.14 -7.59
C TRP A 486 -28.67 -9.23 -6.20
N SER A 487 -29.76 -10.00 -6.04
CA SER A 487 -30.46 -10.15 -4.76
C SER A 487 -29.80 -11.11 -3.77
N GLY A 488 -28.81 -11.90 -4.20
CA GLY A 488 -28.10 -12.88 -3.37
C GLY A 488 -26.81 -12.38 -2.69
N TRP A 489 -26.43 -11.10 -2.86
CA TRP A 489 -25.11 -10.62 -2.46
C TRP A 489 -25.09 -9.43 -1.48
N CYS A 490 -26.20 -9.10 -0.83
CA CYS A 490 -26.22 -8.17 0.32
C CYS A 490 -26.84 -8.87 1.53
N PRO A 491 -26.06 -9.46 2.44
CA PRO A 491 -26.48 -9.57 3.83
C PRO A 491 -26.21 -8.25 4.55
N ALA A 492 -27.22 -7.79 5.29
CA ALA A 492 -27.23 -6.62 6.16
C ALA A 492 -26.08 -6.61 7.18
#